data_ecc977dafacf75f21e15e3e8f40dff68
#
_entry.id   ecc977dafacf75f21e15e3e8f40dff68
#
_cell.length_a   1.000
_cell.length_b   1.000
_cell.length_c   1.000
_cell.angle_alpha   90.00
_cell.angle_beta   90.00
_cell.angle_gamma   90.00
#
_symmetry.space_group_name_H-M   'P 1'
#
loop_
_entity.id
_entity.type
_entity.pdbx_description
1 polymer ?
#
loop_
_entity_poly.entity_id
_entity_poly.type
_entity_poly.pdbx_seq_one_letter_code
_entity_poly.pdbx_strand_id
1 'polypeptide(L)'
;MTIKNSDLFHLDDRSREIFKRIVEEYLDKGFPIGSRTISQMDRINLSAASIRNVMHDLESLGLIYSPHTSSGRIPTEGGLRLFVDAMLEIGNLTDTDQAAMKEQAMTNNMTLEDALSKASEMLSGLTNCTGVVSVNKDVKYVKHIEFVSLDKTKILVILVDEDGKVENRIINNSEGLTASSLASASNYLNHHMRGLTLNEAIKRIESDFTHKKNELDKETADLLTQGLATWSNSNYNKDDKILIVKGASKLITNIEASDDLEKVRHLFQDLENKQEIMELLGMAEKAQGVRIFIGSENKLFSLSGSSMIVTPYKNEKKQVIGVLGVIGPTRMNYGKIIPMVNYTAELMKKILG
;
A
#
# COMPACT_ATOMS: atom_id res chain seq x y z
N MET A 1 -7.95 9.14 21.01
CA MET A 1 -7.91 10.61 21.15
C MET A 1 -6.91 11.10 20.10
N THR A 2 -7.36 11.77 19.06
CA THR A 2 -6.48 12.18 17.94
C THR A 2 -5.71 13.42 18.39
N ILE A 3 -4.40 13.27 18.61
CA ILE A 3 -3.51 14.41 18.92
C ILE A 3 -3.47 15.26 17.64
N LYS A 4 -3.89 16.51 17.73
CA LYS A 4 -3.86 17.44 16.61
C LYS A 4 -2.48 18.08 16.51
N ASN A 5 -2.01 18.41 15.30
CA ASN A 5 -0.78 19.17 15.07
C ASN A 5 -0.69 20.48 15.89
N SER A 6 -1.84 20.98 16.41
CA SER A 6 -1.88 22.10 17.34
C SER A 6 -1.13 21.87 18.66
N ASP A 7 -0.97 20.62 19.07
CA ASP A 7 -0.39 20.29 20.40
C ASP A 7 1.16 20.45 20.40
N LEU A 8 1.77 20.41 19.21
CA LEU A 8 3.21 20.75 19.04
C LEU A 8 3.56 22.20 19.33
N PHE A 9 2.65 23.11 19.04
CA PHE A 9 2.86 24.54 19.28
C PHE A 9 2.91 24.89 20.76
N HIS A 10 2.52 23.96 21.65
CA HIS A 10 2.54 24.12 23.08
C HIS A 10 3.79 23.56 23.78
N LEU A 11 4.64 22.78 23.06
CA LEU A 11 5.91 22.31 23.60
C LEU A 11 6.98 23.41 23.46
N ASP A 12 7.60 23.79 24.57
CA ASP A 12 8.80 24.61 24.52
C ASP A 12 9.95 23.84 23.89
N ASP A 13 10.99 24.53 23.44
CA ASP A 13 12.14 23.93 22.73
C ASP A 13 12.82 22.86 23.58
N ARG A 14 12.83 23.03 24.89
CA ARG A 14 13.39 22.10 25.84
C ARG A 14 12.60 20.79 25.94
N SER A 15 11.29 20.88 26.06
CA SER A 15 10.41 19.71 26.08
C SER A 15 10.46 18.98 24.76
N ARG A 16 10.56 19.71 23.66
CA ARG A 16 10.69 19.14 22.32
C ARG A 16 11.98 18.35 22.15
N GLU A 17 13.12 18.88 22.61
CA GLU A 17 14.42 18.19 22.54
C GLU A 17 14.41 16.93 23.43
N ILE A 18 13.89 16.99 24.64
CA ILE A 18 13.77 15.81 25.52
C ILE A 18 12.87 14.75 24.90
N PHE A 19 11.73 15.15 24.35
CA PHE A 19 10.80 14.22 23.69
C PHE A 19 11.48 13.56 22.47
N LYS A 20 12.17 14.35 21.62
CA LYS A 20 12.94 13.83 20.48
C LYS A 20 13.94 12.76 20.94
N ARG A 21 14.71 13.04 22.00
CA ARG A 21 15.69 12.07 22.54
C ARG A 21 15.04 10.80 23.09
N ILE A 22 13.91 10.92 23.77
CA ILE A 22 13.18 9.73 24.26
C ILE A 22 12.77 8.84 23.08
N VAL A 23 12.23 9.43 22.02
CA VAL A 23 11.78 8.67 20.86
C VAL A 23 12.95 8.06 20.10
N GLU A 24 14.00 8.82 19.80
CA GLU A 24 15.19 8.34 19.10
C GLU A 24 15.84 7.16 19.83
N GLU A 25 16.07 7.28 21.13
CA GLU A 25 16.64 6.21 21.95
C GLU A 25 15.75 4.98 22.04
N TYR A 26 14.42 5.19 22.14
CA TYR A 26 13.49 4.07 22.14
C TYR A 26 13.48 3.33 20.79
N LEU A 27 13.51 4.05 19.68
CA LEU A 27 13.57 3.43 18.35
C LEU A 27 14.86 2.65 18.13
N ASP A 28 15.97 3.12 18.70
CA ASP A 28 17.29 2.49 18.59
C ASP A 28 17.43 1.28 19.53
N LYS A 29 17.13 1.46 20.82
CA LYS A 29 17.43 0.47 21.87
C LYS A 29 16.25 -0.45 22.24
N GLY A 30 15.01 0.01 22.04
CA GLY A 30 13.80 -0.76 22.36
C GLY A 30 13.38 -0.76 23.83
N PHE A 31 14.12 -0.09 24.71
CA PHE A 31 13.86 -0.11 26.15
C PHE A 31 13.32 1.23 26.66
N PRO A 32 12.55 1.24 27.77
CA PRO A 32 12.12 2.47 28.41
C PRO A 32 13.31 3.31 28.89
N ILE A 33 13.27 4.60 28.60
CA ILE A 33 14.37 5.54 28.88
C ILE A 33 14.14 6.31 30.16
N GLY A 34 15.13 6.28 31.07
CA GLY A 34 15.08 6.99 32.35
C GLY A 34 15.66 8.42 32.25
N SER A 35 15.21 9.32 33.14
CA SER A 35 15.72 10.70 33.21
C SER A 35 17.23 10.80 33.44
N ARG A 36 17.84 9.84 34.15
CA ARG A 36 19.28 9.77 34.34
C ARG A 36 20.04 9.50 33.04
N THR A 37 19.53 8.59 32.23
CA THR A 37 20.14 8.28 30.92
C THR A 37 20.12 9.51 30.01
N ILE A 38 18.99 10.23 29.95
CA ILE A 38 18.88 11.46 29.16
C ILE A 38 19.82 12.57 29.69
N SER A 39 19.94 12.69 31.01
CA SER A 39 20.83 13.72 31.61
C SER A 39 22.32 13.51 31.31
N GLN A 40 22.70 12.30 30.89
CA GLN A 40 24.08 11.94 30.51
C GLN A 40 24.35 12.07 29.01
N MET A 41 23.36 12.42 28.21
CA MET A 41 23.52 12.59 26.75
C MET A 41 24.17 13.94 26.44
N ASP A 42 24.95 13.94 25.38
CA ASP A 42 25.58 15.16 24.86
C ASP A 42 24.49 16.21 24.51
N ARG A 43 24.84 17.47 24.78
CA ARG A 43 24.00 18.67 24.55
C ARG A 43 22.78 18.84 25.45
N ILE A 44 22.58 17.97 26.45
CA ILE A 44 21.52 18.14 27.44
C ILE A 44 22.09 18.64 28.74
N ASN A 45 22.06 19.96 28.95
CA ASN A 45 22.52 20.60 30.18
C ASN A 45 21.43 20.70 31.25
N LEU A 46 20.84 19.54 31.62
CA LEU A 46 19.72 19.49 32.57
C LEU A 46 19.96 18.41 33.62
N SER A 47 19.53 18.72 34.86
CA SER A 47 19.52 17.71 35.92
C SER A 47 18.50 16.62 35.66
N ALA A 48 18.74 15.41 36.15
CA ALA A 48 17.80 14.30 36.05
C ALA A 48 16.43 14.63 36.69
N ALA A 49 16.39 15.51 37.70
CA ALA A 49 15.16 16.00 38.34
C ALA A 49 14.35 16.90 37.37
N SER A 50 15.03 17.82 36.69
CA SER A 50 14.41 18.70 35.69
C SER A 50 13.86 17.91 34.51
N ILE A 51 14.59 16.91 34.05
CA ILE A 51 14.13 16.02 32.96
C ILE A 51 12.93 15.21 33.41
N ARG A 52 12.88 14.75 34.67
CA ARG A 52 11.71 14.02 35.19
C ARG A 52 10.45 14.87 35.19
N ASN A 53 10.53 16.17 35.50
CA ASN A 53 9.41 17.08 35.43
C ASN A 53 8.89 17.21 33.98
N VAL A 54 9.80 17.42 33.02
CA VAL A 54 9.42 17.45 31.60
C VAL A 54 8.80 16.13 31.13
N MET A 55 9.36 14.99 31.57
CA MET A 55 8.75 13.68 31.27
C MET A 55 7.33 13.54 31.82
N HIS A 56 7.06 14.08 33.01
CA HIS A 56 5.71 14.08 33.60
C HIS A 56 4.75 14.96 32.78
N ASP A 57 5.21 16.11 32.31
CA ASP A 57 4.41 16.99 31.45
C ASP A 57 4.11 16.31 30.11
N LEU A 58 5.10 15.69 29.47
CA LEU A 58 4.94 14.92 28.23
C LEU A 58 3.99 13.71 28.40
N GLU A 59 4.04 13.06 29.58
CA GLU A 59 3.11 11.97 29.93
C GLU A 59 1.69 12.48 30.10
N SER A 60 1.53 13.64 30.75
CA SER A 60 0.23 14.30 30.91
C SER A 60 -0.39 14.71 29.57
N LEU A 61 0.45 15.04 28.58
CA LEU A 61 0.04 15.32 27.21
C LEU A 61 -0.24 14.04 26.39
N GLY A 62 -0.02 12.85 26.96
CA GLY A 62 -0.23 11.57 26.27
C GLY A 62 0.81 11.25 25.19
N LEU A 63 1.98 11.90 25.20
CA LEU A 63 3.05 11.67 24.21
C LEU A 63 3.97 10.52 24.58
N ILE A 64 4.15 10.28 25.89
CA ILE A 64 4.94 9.18 26.43
C ILE A 64 4.16 8.51 27.57
N TYR A 65 4.56 7.30 27.94
CA TYR A 65 3.99 6.61 29.09
C TYR A 65 5.01 5.70 29.76
N SER A 66 4.70 5.25 30.99
CA SER A 66 5.48 4.26 31.74
C SER A 66 4.87 2.88 31.57
N PRO A 67 5.52 1.90 30.96
CA PRO A 67 4.98 0.54 30.86
C PRO A 67 4.87 -0.15 32.25
N HIS A 68 5.76 0.19 33.19
CA HIS A 68 5.74 -0.29 34.57
C HIS A 68 6.10 0.80 35.56
N THR A 69 5.66 0.71 36.79
CA THR A 69 5.77 1.76 37.82
C THR A 69 7.21 2.24 38.08
N SER A 70 8.21 1.40 37.88
CA SER A 70 9.65 1.72 38.08
C SER A 70 10.44 1.84 36.80
N SER A 71 9.78 1.68 35.64
CA SER A 71 10.46 1.78 34.34
C SER A 71 10.61 3.23 33.89
N GLY A 72 11.50 3.45 32.90
CA GLY A 72 11.59 4.72 32.18
C GLY A 72 10.30 5.03 31.41
N ARG A 73 10.43 5.86 30.40
CA ARG A 73 9.30 6.25 29.53
C ARG A 73 9.54 5.74 28.11
N ILE A 74 8.45 5.40 27.46
CA ILE A 74 8.40 5.06 26.03
C ILE A 74 7.35 5.93 25.33
N PRO A 75 7.47 6.22 24.04
CA PRO A 75 6.47 6.98 23.30
C PRO A 75 5.16 6.21 23.17
N THR A 76 4.05 6.91 23.22
CA THR A 76 2.75 6.41 22.77
C THR A 76 2.70 6.36 21.23
N GLU A 77 1.72 5.68 20.64
CA GLU A 77 1.51 5.73 19.18
C GLU A 77 1.27 7.16 18.69
N GLY A 78 0.50 7.97 19.44
CA GLY A 78 0.32 9.39 19.15
C GLY A 78 1.62 10.19 19.27
N GLY A 79 2.47 9.87 20.24
CA GLY A 79 3.82 10.43 20.33
C GLY A 79 4.71 10.06 19.15
N LEU A 80 4.70 8.78 18.73
CA LEU A 80 5.43 8.35 17.53
C LEU A 80 4.94 9.07 16.27
N ARG A 81 3.62 9.23 16.10
CA ARG A 81 3.03 9.97 14.99
C ARG A 81 3.53 11.41 14.98
N LEU A 82 3.47 12.07 16.13
CA LEU A 82 3.94 13.43 16.27
C LEU A 82 5.42 13.57 15.92
N PHE A 83 6.26 12.65 16.41
CA PHE A 83 7.68 12.61 16.10
C PHE A 83 7.94 12.43 14.59
N VAL A 84 7.25 11.49 13.95
CA VAL A 84 7.41 11.20 12.51
C VAL A 84 6.98 12.39 11.65
N ASP A 85 5.88 13.05 12.00
CA ASP A 85 5.32 14.13 11.18
C ASP A 85 6.10 15.45 11.32
N ALA A 86 6.70 15.70 12.48
CA ALA A 86 7.18 17.02 12.80
C ALA A 86 8.65 17.13 13.26
N MET A 87 9.25 16.04 13.69
CA MET A 87 10.58 16.06 14.27
C MET A 87 11.57 15.12 13.57
N LEU A 88 11.05 14.17 12.77
CA LEU A 88 11.89 13.19 12.10
C LEU A 88 12.73 13.86 11.02
N GLU A 89 14.04 13.80 11.18
CA GLU A 89 14.96 14.14 10.11
C GLU A 89 15.14 12.94 9.19
N ILE A 90 14.57 13.04 7.98
CA ILE A 90 14.72 12.00 6.97
C ILE A 90 16.14 12.11 6.40
N GLY A 91 16.96 11.10 6.68
CA GLY A 91 18.31 11.00 6.12
C GLY A 91 18.30 10.74 4.62
N ASN A 92 19.41 10.97 3.96
CA ASN A 92 19.64 10.51 2.60
C ASN A 92 20.29 9.12 2.63
N LEU A 93 19.95 8.29 1.64
CA LEU A 93 20.69 7.04 1.43
C LEU A 93 22.13 7.35 1.06
N THR A 94 23.05 6.60 1.63
CA THR A 94 24.47 6.69 1.23
C THR A 94 24.66 6.17 -0.19
N ASP A 95 25.71 6.61 -0.87
CA ASP A 95 26.02 6.12 -2.22
C ASP A 95 26.25 4.60 -2.24
N THR A 96 26.76 4.06 -1.14
CA THR A 96 26.93 2.61 -0.94
C THR A 96 25.59 1.87 -0.83
N ASP A 97 24.62 2.43 -0.07
CA ASP A 97 23.28 1.85 0.03
C ASP A 97 22.58 1.87 -1.33
N GLN A 98 22.67 2.99 -2.05
CA GLN A 98 22.09 3.14 -3.39
C GLN A 98 22.71 2.16 -4.40
N ALA A 99 24.04 1.98 -4.36
CA ALA A 99 24.74 1.04 -5.24
C ALA A 99 24.32 -0.41 -4.96
N ALA A 100 24.25 -0.81 -3.69
CA ALA A 100 23.81 -2.13 -3.29
C ALA A 100 22.35 -2.41 -3.71
N MET A 101 21.47 -1.42 -3.55
CA MET A 101 20.07 -1.53 -3.97
C MET A 101 19.94 -1.65 -5.50
N LYS A 102 20.73 -0.89 -6.26
CA LYS A 102 20.76 -0.99 -7.73
C LYS A 102 21.24 -2.36 -8.20
N GLU A 103 22.32 -2.86 -7.64
CA GLU A 103 22.88 -4.17 -7.99
C GLU A 103 21.86 -5.29 -7.73
N GLN A 104 21.19 -5.26 -6.60
CA GLN A 104 20.13 -6.21 -6.29
C GLN A 104 18.90 -6.09 -7.22
N ALA A 105 18.58 -4.91 -7.70
CA ALA A 105 17.41 -4.66 -8.55
C ALA A 105 17.66 -5.00 -10.03
N MET A 106 18.90 -4.85 -10.54
CA MET A 106 19.21 -5.02 -11.95
C MET A 106 19.48 -6.50 -12.27
N THR A 107 18.49 -7.17 -12.86
CA THR A 107 18.66 -8.48 -13.52
C THR A 107 17.97 -8.40 -14.87
N ASN A 108 18.67 -8.70 -15.95
CA ASN A 108 18.13 -8.68 -17.31
C ASN A 108 17.09 -9.80 -17.50
N ASN A 109 16.04 -9.56 -18.27
CA ASN A 109 14.99 -10.51 -18.64
C ASN A 109 14.10 -11.01 -17.48
N MET A 110 13.71 -10.14 -16.57
CA MET A 110 12.76 -10.47 -15.50
C MET A 110 11.32 -10.26 -15.96
N THR A 111 10.42 -11.14 -15.51
CA THR A 111 9.00 -10.90 -15.63
C THR A 111 8.58 -9.79 -14.65
N LEU A 112 7.41 -9.19 -14.85
CA LEU A 112 6.86 -8.20 -13.91
C LEU A 112 6.77 -8.79 -12.49
N GLU A 113 6.26 -10.01 -12.34
CA GLU A 113 6.14 -10.68 -11.04
C GLU A 113 7.50 -10.90 -10.37
N ASP A 114 8.53 -11.26 -11.13
CA ASP A 114 9.90 -11.43 -10.61
C ASP A 114 10.45 -10.09 -10.11
N ALA A 115 10.27 -9.01 -10.85
CA ALA A 115 10.71 -7.68 -10.47
C ALA A 115 10.03 -7.21 -9.17
N LEU A 116 8.72 -7.42 -9.05
CA LEU A 116 7.95 -7.07 -7.85
C LEU A 116 8.36 -7.94 -6.64
N SER A 117 8.54 -9.24 -6.86
CA SER A 117 9.01 -10.17 -5.82
C SER A 117 10.38 -9.75 -5.30
N LYS A 118 11.28 -9.41 -6.21
CA LYS A 118 12.65 -8.98 -5.88
C LYS A 118 12.66 -7.63 -5.13
N ALA A 119 11.83 -6.67 -5.53
CA ALA A 119 11.68 -5.41 -4.82
C ALA A 119 11.19 -5.63 -3.37
N SER A 120 10.20 -6.51 -3.19
CA SER A 120 9.70 -6.90 -1.86
C SER A 120 10.76 -7.59 -1.01
N GLU A 121 11.54 -8.51 -1.59
CA GLU A 121 12.65 -9.21 -0.93
C GLU A 121 13.79 -8.25 -0.53
N MET A 122 14.15 -7.33 -1.43
CA MET A 122 15.17 -6.31 -1.19
C MET A 122 14.77 -5.40 -0.03
N LEU A 123 13.55 -4.87 -0.06
CA LEU A 123 13.03 -4.06 1.04
C LEU A 123 13.05 -4.83 2.36
N SER A 124 12.57 -6.07 2.35
CA SER A 124 12.60 -6.92 3.53
C SER A 124 14.02 -7.17 4.03
N GLY A 125 14.98 -7.40 3.13
CA GLY A 125 16.39 -7.63 3.47
C GLY A 125 17.04 -6.44 4.15
N LEU A 126 16.83 -5.26 3.60
CA LEU A 126 17.50 -4.02 4.05
C LEU A 126 16.87 -3.41 5.30
N THR A 127 15.55 -3.57 5.46
CA THR A 127 14.80 -2.96 6.57
C THR A 127 14.57 -3.90 7.75
N ASN A 128 14.82 -5.18 7.56
CA ASN A 128 14.48 -6.25 8.50
C ASN A 128 12.96 -6.28 8.84
N CYS A 129 12.12 -5.84 7.90
CA CYS A 129 10.66 -5.81 7.98
C CYS A 129 10.07 -6.73 6.91
N THR A 130 8.76 -6.92 6.91
CA THR A 130 8.06 -7.61 5.81
C THR A 130 7.91 -6.66 4.64
N GLY A 131 8.44 -7.00 3.48
CA GLY A 131 8.24 -6.25 2.24
C GLY A 131 6.86 -6.54 1.66
N VAL A 132 6.18 -5.49 1.19
CA VAL A 132 4.89 -5.56 0.52
C VAL A 132 4.92 -4.79 -0.77
N VAL A 133 4.41 -5.40 -1.83
CA VAL A 133 4.27 -4.74 -3.14
C VAL A 133 2.92 -5.10 -3.71
N SER A 134 2.16 -4.11 -4.13
CA SER A 134 0.96 -4.30 -4.92
C SER A 134 1.17 -3.75 -6.32
N VAL A 135 0.58 -4.40 -7.30
CA VAL A 135 0.50 -3.91 -8.67
C VAL A 135 -0.93 -4.03 -9.15
N ASN A 136 -1.40 -2.99 -9.80
CA ASN A 136 -2.64 -3.08 -10.54
C ASN A 136 -2.36 -4.02 -11.71
N LYS A 137 -3.08 -5.15 -11.81
CA LYS A 137 -3.04 -5.94 -13.04
C LYS A 137 -3.34 -4.98 -14.17
N ASP A 138 -2.50 -5.05 -15.19
CA ASP A 138 -2.51 -4.12 -16.31
C ASP A 138 -3.92 -3.68 -16.67
N VAL A 139 -4.08 -2.36 -16.74
CA VAL A 139 -5.27 -1.73 -17.29
C VAL A 139 -5.33 -2.17 -18.74
N LYS A 140 -5.97 -3.31 -19.00
CA LYS A 140 -6.06 -3.86 -20.34
C LYS A 140 -6.92 -2.95 -21.19
N TYR A 141 -6.28 -2.29 -22.13
CA TYR A 141 -6.99 -1.55 -23.18
C TYR A 141 -7.58 -2.56 -24.14
N VAL A 142 -8.87 -2.46 -24.38
CA VAL A 142 -9.54 -3.34 -25.31
C VAL A 142 -9.22 -2.89 -26.73
N LYS A 143 -8.60 -3.80 -27.50
CA LYS A 143 -8.31 -3.59 -28.92
C LYS A 143 -9.46 -4.06 -29.80
N HIS A 144 -10.04 -5.20 -29.46
CA HIS A 144 -11.10 -5.81 -30.25
C HIS A 144 -11.98 -6.72 -29.39
N ILE A 145 -13.28 -6.72 -29.68
CA ILE A 145 -14.24 -7.67 -29.10
C ILE A 145 -15.09 -8.29 -30.21
N GLU A 146 -15.37 -9.59 -30.12
CA GLU A 146 -16.16 -10.33 -31.08
C GLU A 146 -17.17 -11.23 -30.38
N PHE A 147 -18.40 -11.26 -30.89
CA PHE A 147 -19.44 -12.18 -30.46
C PHE A 147 -19.71 -13.20 -31.55
N VAL A 148 -19.51 -14.47 -31.24
CA VAL A 148 -19.68 -15.58 -32.19
C VAL A 148 -20.77 -16.52 -31.68
N SER A 149 -21.81 -16.75 -32.46
CA SER A 149 -22.81 -17.74 -32.12
C SER A 149 -22.23 -19.15 -32.22
N LEU A 150 -22.24 -19.89 -31.12
CA LEU A 150 -21.82 -21.30 -31.09
C LEU A 150 -23.00 -22.23 -31.43
N ASP A 151 -24.14 -21.95 -30.83
CA ASP A 151 -25.41 -22.63 -31.08
C ASP A 151 -26.57 -21.69 -30.77
N LYS A 152 -27.80 -22.20 -30.79
CA LYS A 152 -29.02 -21.41 -30.52
C LYS A 152 -29.06 -20.83 -29.09
N THR A 153 -28.28 -21.38 -28.17
CA THR A 153 -28.33 -21.07 -26.73
C THR A 153 -27.02 -20.47 -26.19
N LYS A 154 -25.94 -20.49 -26.99
CA LYS A 154 -24.61 -20.09 -26.52
C LYS A 154 -23.91 -19.16 -27.50
N ILE A 155 -23.28 -18.13 -26.94
CA ILE A 155 -22.46 -17.16 -27.63
C ILE A 155 -21.04 -17.22 -27.04
N LEU A 156 -20.04 -17.31 -27.90
CA LEU A 156 -18.65 -17.14 -27.54
C LEU A 156 -18.31 -15.65 -27.66
N VAL A 157 -17.80 -15.06 -26.60
CA VAL A 157 -17.28 -13.71 -26.59
C VAL A 157 -15.76 -13.78 -26.56
N ILE A 158 -15.12 -13.15 -27.53
CA ILE A 158 -13.67 -13.08 -27.68
C ILE A 158 -13.25 -11.64 -27.45
N LEU A 159 -12.30 -11.43 -26.52
CA LEU A 159 -11.72 -10.13 -26.21
C LEU A 159 -10.24 -10.17 -26.51
N VAL A 160 -9.76 -9.19 -27.25
CA VAL A 160 -8.33 -9.02 -27.58
C VAL A 160 -7.86 -7.70 -26.95
N ASP A 161 -6.80 -7.73 -26.16
CA ASP A 161 -6.17 -6.52 -25.63
C ASP A 161 -5.13 -5.93 -26.62
N GLU A 162 -4.58 -4.75 -26.30
CA GLU A 162 -3.57 -4.09 -27.16
C GLU A 162 -2.29 -4.90 -27.30
N ASP A 163 -1.96 -5.72 -26.30
CA ASP A 163 -0.79 -6.61 -26.32
C ASP A 163 -1.02 -7.88 -27.15
N GLY A 164 -2.22 -8.04 -27.72
CA GLY A 164 -2.60 -9.19 -28.53
C GLY A 164 -2.99 -10.42 -27.74
N LYS A 165 -3.15 -10.33 -26.43
CA LYS A 165 -3.65 -11.42 -25.60
C LYS A 165 -5.12 -11.62 -25.85
N VAL A 166 -5.52 -12.88 -26.03
CA VAL A 166 -6.92 -13.26 -26.31
C VAL A 166 -7.53 -13.90 -25.07
N GLU A 167 -8.66 -13.37 -24.63
CA GLU A 167 -9.52 -14.00 -23.63
C GLU A 167 -10.86 -14.37 -24.26
N ASN A 168 -11.38 -15.52 -23.90
CA ASN A 168 -12.67 -15.96 -24.40
C ASN A 168 -13.59 -16.42 -23.26
N ARG A 169 -14.90 -16.28 -23.47
CA ARG A 169 -15.94 -16.70 -22.53
C ARG A 169 -17.21 -17.11 -23.28
N ILE A 170 -17.92 -18.05 -22.69
CA ILE A 170 -19.22 -18.49 -23.21
C ILE A 170 -20.31 -17.87 -22.35
N ILE A 171 -21.26 -17.22 -23.00
CA ILE A 171 -22.47 -16.67 -22.38
C ILE A 171 -23.72 -17.33 -22.97
N ASN A 172 -24.82 -17.24 -22.23
CA ASN A 172 -26.10 -17.80 -22.71
C ASN A 172 -26.77 -16.82 -23.67
N ASN A 173 -27.32 -17.34 -24.76
CA ASN A 173 -28.15 -16.60 -25.70
C ASN A 173 -29.62 -16.76 -25.28
N SER A 174 -30.03 -16.13 -24.19
CA SER A 174 -31.40 -16.23 -23.64
C SER A 174 -32.45 -15.56 -24.53
N GLU A 175 -32.07 -14.55 -25.29
CA GLU A 175 -32.93 -13.74 -26.16
C GLU A 175 -33.02 -14.27 -27.61
N GLY A 176 -32.24 -15.32 -27.95
CA GLY A 176 -32.25 -15.89 -29.30
C GLY A 176 -31.66 -14.96 -30.37
N LEU A 177 -30.64 -14.16 -29.99
CA LEU A 177 -30.03 -13.16 -30.86
C LEU A 177 -29.48 -13.76 -32.15
N THR A 178 -29.72 -13.08 -33.26
CA THR A 178 -29.26 -13.49 -34.58
C THR A 178 -27.77 -13.16 -34.80
N ALA A 179 -27.14 -13.82 -35.76
CA ALA A 179 -25.77 -13.49 -36.15
C ALA A 179 -25.61 -12.01 -36.58
N SER A 180 -26.63 -11.41 -37.14
CA SER A 180 -26.65 -10.00 -37.53
C SER A 180 -26.65 -9.09 -36.30
N SER A 181 -27.46 -9.40 -35.28
CA SER A 181 -27.47 -8.65 -33.99
C SER A 181 -26.13 -8.74 -33.27
N LEU A 182 -25.51 -9.92 -33.28
CA LEU A 182 -24.16 -10.13 -32.69
C LEU A 182 -23.07 -9.32 -33.39
N ALA A 183 -23.11 -9.30 -34.74
CA ALA A 183 -22.18 -8.48 -35.51
C ALA A 183 -22.36 -6.97 -35.26
N SER A 184 -23.61 -6.50 -35.14
CA SER A 184 -23.93 -5.12 -34.80
C SER A 184 -23.42 -4.74 -33.42
N ALA A 185 -23.56 -5.63 -32.41
CA ALA A 185 -23.05 -5.46 -31.08
C ALA A 185 -21.51 -5.38 -31.08
N SER A 186 -20.82 -6.30 -31.80
CA SER A 186 -19.36 -6.27 -31.95
C SER A 186 -18.88 -4.94 -32.56
N ASN A 187 -19.52 -4.51 -33.63
CA ASN A 187 -19.17 -3.25 -34.31
C ASN A 187 -19.36 -2.02 -33.40
N TYR A 188 -20.47 -1.97 -32.68
CA TYR A 188 -20.76 -0.89 -31.74
C TYR A 188 -19.68 -0.82 -30.64
N LEU A 189 -19.38 -1.96 -29.99
CA LEU A 189 -18.35 -2.01 -28.95
C LEU A 189 -16.97 -1.63 -29.48
N ASN A 190 -16.56 -2.19 -30.60
CA ASN A 190 -15.25 -1.88 -31.19
C ASN A 190 -15.10 -0.41 -31.57
N HIS A 191 -16.21 0.27 -31.94
CA HIS A 191 -16.17 1.71 -32.22
C HIS A 191 -16.05 2.55 -30.93
N HIS A 192 -16.73 2.18 -29.84
CA HIS A 192 -16.83 2.96 -28.63
C HIS A 192 -15.77 2.60 -27.57
N MET A 193 -15.17 1.38 -27.64
CA MET A 193 -14.24 0.87 -26.65
C MET A 193 -12.76 1.07 -27.03
N ARG A 194 -12.45 1.44 -28.26
CA ARG A 194 -11.08 1.57 -28.75
C ARG A 194 -10.28 2.56 -27.91
N GLY A 195 -9.19 2.10 -27.30
CA GLY A 195 -8.33 2.90 -26.42
C GLY A 195 -8.90 3.18 -25.04
N LEU A 196 -10.01 2.53 -24.67
CA LEU A 196 -10.56 2.56 -23.32
C LEU A 196 -10.21 1.26 -22.58
N THR A 197 -10.11 1.39 -21.27
CA THR A 197 -10.08 0.21 -20.40
C THR A 197 -11.44 -0.46 -20.39
N LEU A 198 -11.49 -1.75 -20.07
CA LEU A 198 -12.76 -2.46 -19.97
C LEU A 198 -13.74 -1.74 -19.00
N ASN A 199 -13.25 -1.27 -17.86
CA ASN A 199 -14.06 -0.55 -16.87
C ASN A 199 -14.56 0.82 -17.38
N GLU A 200 -13.74 1.55 -18.12
CA GLU A 200 -14.15 2.82 -18.74
C GLU A 200 -15.18 2.57 -19.85
N ALA A 201 -14.97 1.52 -20.62
CA ALA A 201 -15.90 1.10 -21.67
C ALA A 201 -17.27 0.71 -21.10
N ILE A 202 -17.30 -0.09 -20.03
CA ILE A 202 -18.55 -0.45 -19.33
C ILE A 202 -19.28 0.81 -18.84
N LYS A 203 -18.59 1.70 -18.14
CA LYS A 203 -19.20 2.95 -17.63
C LYS A 203 -19.70 3.85 -18.75
N ARG A 204 -18.97 3.92 -19.86
CA ARG A 204 -19.41 4.73 -21.02
C ARG A 204 -20.65 4.14 -21.66
N ILE A 205 -20.70 2.83 -21.83
CA ILE A 205 -21.87 2.13 -22.35
C ILE A 205 -23.07 2.31 -21.43
N GLU A 206 -22.91 2.15 -20.12
CA GLU A 206 -23.97 2.40 -19.13
C GLU A 206 -24.49 3.84 -19.20
N SER A 207 -23.59 4.82 -19.39
CA SER A 207 -23.99 6.22 -19.54
C SER A 207 -24.68 6.51 -20.87
N ASP A 208 -24.24 5.91 -21.96
CA ASP A 208 -24.88 6.05 -23.28
C ASP A 208 -26.28 5.42 -23.32
N PHE A 209 -26.48 4.30 -22.61
CA PHE A 209 -27.80 3.68 -22.44
C PHE A 209 -28.77 4.54 -21.64
N THR A 210 -28.30 5.29 -20.65
CA THR A 210 -29.15 6.19 -19.87
C THR A 210 -29.58 7.42 -20.66
N HIS A 211 -28.78 7.85 -21.64
CA HIS A 211 -29.01 9.12 -22.37
C HIS A 211 -29.49 8.97 -23.81
N LYS A 212 -29.21 7.84 -24.48
CA LYS A 212 -29.54 7.62 -25.90
C LYS A 212 -30.37 6.36 -26.13
N LYS A 213 -31.64 6.41 -25.75
CA LYS A 213 -32.62 5.29 -25.89
C LYS A 213 -32.90 4.84 -27.31
N ASN A 214 -32.35 5.45 -28.37
CA ASN A 214 -32.85 5.28 -29.74
C ASN A 214 -31.88 4.66 -30.75
N GLU A 215 -30.65 4.27 -30.37
CA GLU A 215 -29.66 3.78 -31.35
C GLU A 215 -29.39 2.27 -31.26
N LEU A 216 -29.83 1.58 -30.22
CA LEU A 216 -29.64 0.15 -30.03
C LEU A 216 -30.94 -0.50 -29.65
N ASP A 217 -31.22 -1.67 -30.27
CA ASP A 217 -32.30 -2.53 -29.86
C ASP A 217 -32.12 -2.95 -28.40
N LYS A 218 -33.24 -3.05 -27.66
CA LYS A 218 -33.21 -3.48 -26.26
C LYS A 218 -32.44 -4.80 -26.07
N GLU A 219 -32.63 -5.72 -27.02
CA GLU A 219 -32.00 -7.05 -27.05
C GLU A 219 -30.45 -6.96 -27.19
N THR A 220 -29.96 -6.03 -28.03
CA THR A 220 -28.54 -5.77 -28.18
C THR A 220 -27.98 -5.11 -26.92
N ALA A 221 -28.72 -4.23 -26.27
CA ALA A 221 -28.34 -3.61 -25.00
C ALA A 221 -28.17 -4.61 -23.86
N ASP A 222 -29.13 -5.55 -23.75
CA ASP A 222 -29.10 -6.62 -22.74
C ASP A 222 -27.92 -7.58 -22.98
N LEU A 223 -27.61 -7.90 -24.25
CA LEU A 223 -26.42 -8.68 -24.61
C LEU A 223 -25.12 -8.00 -24.22
N LEU A 224 -25.00 -6.71 -24.52
CA LEU A 224 -23.80 -5.92 -24.18
C LEU A 224 -23.59 -5.88 -22.67
N THR A 225 -24.69 -5.68 -21.93
CA THR A 225 -24.64 -5.66 -20.46
C THR A 225 -24.30 -7.05 -19.92
N GLN A 226 -24.89 -8.13 -20.42
CA GLN A 226 -24.55 -9.50 -20.01
C GLN A 226 -23.13 -9.90 -20.43
N GLY A 227 -22.75 -9.62 -21.68
CA GLY A 227 -21.42 -9.92 -22.20
C GLY A 227 -20.32 -9.23 -21.38
N LEU A 228 -20.48 -7.96 -21.07
CA LEU A 228 -19.54 -7.19 -20.27
C LEU A 228 -19.64 -7.52 -18.78
N ALA A 229 -20.83 -7.79 -18.25
CA ALA A 229 -21.03 -8.22 -16.87
C ALA A 229 -20.35 -9.56 -16.57
N THR A 230 -20.18 -10.46 -17.56
CA THR A 230 -19.41 -11.70 -17.37
C THR A 230 -17.92 -11.42 -17.15
N TRP A 231 -17.37 -10.33 -17.66
CA TRP A 231 -16.02 -9.88 -17.33
C TRP A 231 -15.96 -9.05 -16.04
N SER A 232 -17.03 -8.30 -15.73
CA SER A 232 -17.12 -7.55 -14.46
C SER A 232 -17.42 -8.46 -13.26
N ASN A 233 -18.23 -9.53 -13.45
CA ASN A 233 -18.63 -10.42 -12.36
C ASN A 233 -17.72 -11.63 -12.13
N SER A 234 -16.90 -12.02 -13.09
CA SER A 234 -15.95 -13.11 -12.91
C SER A 234 -14.54 -12.58 -12.62
N ASN A 235 -14.26 -12.22 -11.37
CA ASN A 235 -12.94 -11.81 -10.85
C ASN A 235 -12.38 -10.47 -11.33
N TYR A 236 -13.15 -9.62 -12.02
CA TYR A 236 -12.89 -8.18 -12.04
C TYR A 236 -13.50 -7.53 -10.78
N ASN A 237 -13.28 -8.16 -9.63
CA ASN A 237 -13.46 -7.48 -8.36
C ASN A 237 -12.61 -6.22 -8.42
N LYS A 238 -13.01 -5.17 -7.74
CA LYS A 238 -12.24 -3.95 -7.45
C LYS A 238 -10.79 -4.24 -7.00
N ASP A 239 -10.40 -5.50 -6.91
CA ASP A 239 -9.23 -6.11 -6.33
C ASP A 239 -8.38 -6.93 -7.33
N ASP A 240 -8.40 -6.61 -8.62
CA ASP A 240 -7.45 -7.22 -9.59
C ASP A 240 -6.03 -6.65 -9.41
N LYS A 241 -5.64 -6.57 -8.14
CA LYS A 241 -4.28 -6.22 -7.74
C LYS A 241 -3.56 -7.49 -7.33
N ILE A 242 -2.34 -7.65 -7.80
CA ILE A 242 -1.43 -8.67 -7.28
C ILE A 242 -0.82 -8.10 -6.01
N LEU A 243 -0.91 -8.83 -4.91
CA LEU A 243 -0.21 -8.52 -3.66
C LEU A 243 0.91 -9.53 -3.45
N ILE A 244 2.13 -9.04 -3.37
CA ILE A 244 3.33 -9.81 -3.05
C ILE A 244 3.78 -9.41 -1.65
N VAL A 245 3.93 -10.41 -0.77
CA VAL A 245 4.41 -10.25 0.60
C VAL A 245 5.63 -11.13 0.79
N LYS A 246 6.75 -10.58 1.21
CA LYS A 246 8.01 -11.29 1.42
C LYS A 246 8.64 -10.96 2.77
N GLY A 247 9.30 -11.95 3.36
CA GLY A 247 10.07 -11.76 4.59
C GLY A 247 9.23 -11.68 5.86
N ALA A 248 8.04 -12.27 5.90
CA ALA A 248 7.20 -12.33 7.10
C ALA A 248 7.92 -12.97 8.30
N SER A 249 8.84 -13.92 8.06
CA SER A 249 9.66 -14.53 9.11
C SER A 249 10.57 -13.56 9.87
N LYS A 250 10.91 -12.41 9.26
CA LYS A 250 11.76 -11.39 9.89
C LYS A 250 11.05 -10.65 11.02
N LEU A 251 9.72 -10.65 11.02
CA LEU A 251 8.93 -10.10 12.12
C LEU A 251 9.12 -10.87 13.42
N ILE A 252 9.47 -12.15 13.34
CA ILE A 252 9.71 -13.01 14.50
C ILE A 252 11.07 -12.71 15.15
N THR A 253 12.07 -12.32 14.37
CA THR A 253 13.44 -12.09 14.87
C THR A 253 13.56 -10.83 15.73
N ASN A 254 12.58 -9.94 15.68
CA ASN A 254 12.55 -8.70 16.45
C ASN A 254 11.81 -8.81 17.80
N ILE A 255 11.48 -10.03 18.23
CA ILE A 255 10.69 -10.27 19.43
C ILE A 255 11.63 -10.68 20.57
N GLU A 256 11.78 -9.80 21.55
CA GLU A 256 12.65 -10.03 22.71
C GLU A 256 11.88 -10.49 23.99
N ALA A 257 10.54 -10.55 23.98
CA ALA A 257 9.75 -10.89 25.15
C ALA A 257 8.54 -11.79 24.85
N SER A 258 8.17 -12.65 25.82
CA SER A 258 7.00 -13.53 25.73
C SER A 258 5.65 -12.82 25.56
N ASP A 259 5.54 -11.57 26.01
CA ASP A 259 4.33 -10.74 25.85
C ASP A 259 4.08 -10.32 24.40
N ASP A 260 5.08 -10.44 23.53
CA ASP A 260 4.96 -10.08 22.11
C ASP A 260 4.47 -11.23 21.22
N LEU A 261 4.41 -12.48 21.72
CA LEU A 261 3.94 -13.63 20.94
C LEU A 261 2.49 -13.48 20.46
N GLU A 262 1.61 -12.90 21.28
CA GLU A 262 0.24 -12.62 20.87
C GLU A 262 0.17 -11.56 19.77
N LYS A 263 0.96 -10.50 19.89
CA LYS A 263 1.07 -9.46 18.87
C LYS A 263 1.57 -10.02 17.54
N VAL A 264 2.54 -10.93 17.61
CA VAL A 264 3.06 -11.63 16.43
C VAL A 264 2.01 -12.50 15.79
N ARG A 265 1.26 -13.25 16.58
CA ARG A 265 0.15 -14.05 16.06
C ARG A 265 -0.88 -13.17 15.35
N HIS A 266 -1.25 -12.04 15.96
CA HIS A 266 -2.15 -11.06 15.32
C HIS A 266 -1.55 -10.50 14.03
N LEU A 267 -0.26 -10.16 14.02
CA LEU A 267 0.40 -9.67 12.83
C LEU A 267 0.40 -10.70 11.69
N PHE A 268 0.61 -11.99 11.97
CA PHE A 268 0.48 -13.01 10.94
C PHE A 268 -0.95 -13.14 10.45
N GLN A 269 -1.95 -13.05 11.34
CA GLN A 269 -3.36 -13.01 10.95
C GLN A 269 -3.66 -11.79 10.06
N ASP A 270 -3.11 -10.60 10.42
CA ASP A 270 -3.24 -9.39 9.62
C ASP A 270 -2.61 -9.58 8.23
N LEU A 271 -1.44 -10.25 8.14
CA LEU A 271 -0.78 -10.54 6.87
C LEU A 271 -1.52 -11.57 6.00
N GLU A 272 -2.28 -12.47 6.61
CA GLU A 272 -3.16 -13.41 5.90
C GLU A 272 -4.40 -12.70 5.34
N ASN A 273 -4.82 -11.61 5.96
CA ASN A 273 -5.96 -10.79 5.50
C ASN A 273 -5.56 -9.88 4.34
N LYS A 274 -5.34 -10.50 3.18
CA LYS A 274 -4.92 -9.79 1.96
C LYS A 274 -5.85 -8.65 1.57
N GLN A 275 -7.14 -8.77 1.83
CA GLN A 275 -8.13 -7.77 1.46
C GLN A 275 -7.92 -6.46 2.23
N GLU A 276 -7.75 -6.52 3.54
CA GLU A 276 -7.53 -5.33 4.36
C GLU A 276 -6.18 -4.66 4.04
N ILE A 277 -5.12 -5.45 3.80
CA ILE A 277 -3.84 -4.91 3.32
C ILE A 277 -4.02 -4.17 1.99
N MET A 278 -4.78 -4.74 1.06
CA MET A 278 -5.05 -4.13 -0.24
C MET A 278 -5.85 -2.83 -0.11
N GLU A 279 -6.78 -2.75 0.83
CA GLU A 279 -7.52 -1.50 1.13
C GLU A 279 -6.56 -0.40 1.61
N LEU A 280 -5.63 -0.74 2.51
CA LEU A 280 -4.61 0.20 2.99
C LEU A 280 -3.69 0.68 1.87
N LEU A 281 -3.20 -0.24 1.05
CA LEU A 281 -2.39 0.10 -0.12
C LEU A 281 -3.17 0.97 -1.10
N GLY A 282 -4.47 0.72 -1.28
CA GLY A 282 -5.36 1.54 -2.09
C GLY A 282 -5.52 2.99 -1.59
N MET A 283 -5.49 3.21 -0.27
CA MET A 283 -5.45 4.57 0.29
C MET A 283 -4.13 5.29 -0.03
N ALA A 284 -3.03 4.55 -0.07
CA ALA A 284 -1.71 5.09 -0.38
C ALA A 284 -1.53 5.41 -1.88
N GLU A 285 -2.22 4.73 -2.79
CA GLU A 285 -2.16 5.02 -4.24
C GLU A 285 -2.50 6.46 -4.59
N LYS A 286 -3.45 7.05 -3.85
CA LYS A 286 -3.91 8.42 -4.07
C LYS A 286 -3.00 9.47 -3.42
N ALA A 287 -1.96 9.02 -2.69
CA ALA A 287 -1.09 9.92 -1.97
C ALA A 287 0.00 10.50 -2.89
N GLN A 288 0.47 11.70 -2.55
CA GLN A 288 1.67 12.27 -3.13
C GLN A 288 2.85 11.96 -2.20
N GLY A 289 3.53 10.83 -2.42
CA GLY A 289 4.71 10.42 -1.63
C GLY A 289 4.41 9.34 -0.60
N VAL A 290 5.31 9.22 0.39
CA VAL A 290 5.24 8.19 1.41
C VAL A 290 4.05 8.38 2.34
N ARG A 291 3.35 7.29 2.62
CA ARG A 291 2.33 7.18 3.67
C ARG A 291 2.84 6.27 4.76
N ILE A 292 2.57 6.68 5.99
CA ILE A 292 2.97 5.94 7.18
C ILE A 292 1.71 5.71 8.02
N PHE A 293 1.47 4.47 8.38
CA PHE A 293 0.40 4.04 9.27
C PHE A 293 1.04 3.49 10.54
N ILE A 294 0.71 4.01 11.72
CA ILE A 294 1.32 3.63 13.00
C ILE A 294 0.26 3.01 13.91
N GLY A 295 0.46 1.76 14.27
CA GLY A 295 -0.33 1.05 15.28
C GLY A 295 -1.86 1.17 15.07
N SER A 296 -2.56 1.57 16.11
CA SER A 296 -4.03 1.66 16.16
C SER A 296 -4.67 2.74 15.29
N GLU A 297 -3.87 3.57 14.58
CA GLU A 297 -4.40 4.49 13.57
C GLU A 297 -5.16 3.75 12.49
N ASN A 298 -4.85 2.49 12.33
CA ASN A 298 -5.53 1.61 11.42
C ASN A 298 -6.14 0.40 12.15
N LYS A 299 -7.36 0.02 11.77
CA LYS A 299 -8.05 -1.13 12.36
C LYS A 299 -7.28 -2.43 12.18
N LEU A 300 -6.64 -2.62 11.01
CA LEU A 300 -5.87 -3.82 10.70
C LEU A 300 -4.76 -4.06 11.74
N PHE A 301 -4.01 -3.01 12.09
CA PHE A 301 -2.86 -3.15 13.00
C PHE A 301 -3.18 -2.81 14.46
N SER A 302 -4.45 -2.60 14.81
CA SER A 302 -4.84 -2.19 16.17
C SER A 302 -4.51 -3.22 17.26
N LEU A 303 -4.49 -4.51 16.92
CA LEU A 303 -4.17 -5.60 17.85
C LEU A 303 -2.69 -6.00 17.80
N SER A 304 -2.09 -5.99 16.62
CA SER A 304 -0.68 -6.37 16.44
C SER A 304 0.29 -5.27 16.85
N GLY A 305 -0.16 -4.02 16.93
CA GLY A 305 0.71 -2.87 17.19
C GLY A 305 1.79 -2.70 16.12
N SER A 306 1.44 -2.98 14.86
CA SER A 306 2.36 -2.89 13.72
C SER A 306 2.25 -1.54 13.03
N SER A 307 3.22 -1.25 12.19
CA SER A 307 3.25 -0.04 11.36
C SER A 307 3.55 -0.40 9.92
N MET A 308 3.07 0.43 8.99
CA MET A 308 3.30 0.27 7.57
C MET A 308 3.87 1.58 6.99
N ILE A 309 4.91 1.47 6.18
CA ILE A 309 5.50 2.57 5.42
C ILE A 309 5.39 2.21 3.95
N VAL A 310 4.65 2.98 3.17
CA VAL A 310 4.37 2.67 1.77
C VAL A 310 4.42 3.92 0.89
N THR A 311 4.73 3.72 -0.37
CA THR A 311 4.74 4.78 -1.39
C THR A 311 4.21 4.26 -2.71
N PRO A 312 3.45 5.06 -3.47
CA PRO A 312 3.07 4.70 -4.82
C PRO A 312 4.28 4.74 -5.75
N TYR A 313 4.36 3.77 -6.67
CA TYR A 313 5.36 3.80 -7.73
C TYR A 313 4.69 3.96 -9.09
N LYS A 314 5.41 4.56 -10.04
CA LYS A 314 4.87 5.03 -11.32
C LYS A 314 5.65 4.45 -12.48
N ASN A 315 4.99 4.33 -13.65
CA ASN A 315 5.65 4.05 -14.92
C ASN A 315 6.31 5.31 -15.51
N GLU A 316 6.95 5.19 -16.67
CA GLU A 316 7.56 6.33 -17.39
C GLU A 316 6.52 7.41 -17.76
N LYS A 317 5.27 7.01 -18.01
CA LYS A 317 4.15 7.93 -18.30
C LYS A 317 3.61 8.65 -17.06
N LYS A 318 4.28 8.50 -15.89
CA LYS A 318 3.89 9.06 -14.59
C LYS A 318 2.55 8.54 -14.03
N GLN A 319 2.03 7.44 -14.55
CA GLN A 319 0.83 6.79 -14.03
C GLN A 319 1.21 5.91 -12.84
N VAL A 320 0.40 5.93 -11.78
CA VAL A 320 0.58 5.03 -10.62
C VAL A 320 0.18 3.63 -11.04
N ILE A 321 1.15 2.70 -11.00
CA ILE A 321 0.94 1.29 -11.35
C ILE A 321 0.81 0.40 -10.13
N GLY A 322 1.16 0.89 -8.96
CA GLY A 322 1.01 0.16 -7.72
C GLY A 322 1.59 0.88 -6.52
N VAL A 323 1.67 0.18 -5.42
CA VAL A 323 2.21 0.65 -4.15
C VAL A 323 3.21 -0.37 -3.62
N LEU A 324 4.31 0.12 -3.08
CA LEU A 324 5.30 -0.73 -2.41
C LEU A 324 5.69 -0.16 -1.04
N GLY A 325 6.20 -1.02 -0.19
CA GLY A 325 6.66 -0.62 1.13
C GLY A 325 6.95 -1.77 2.06
N VAL A 326 6.86 -1.50 3.35
CA VAL A 326 7.17 -2.46 4.40
C VAL A 326 6.13 -2.43 5.52
N ILE A 327 5.95 -3.59 6.16
CA ILE A 327 5.19 -3.75 7.40
C ILE A 327 6.18 -4.24 8.47
N GLY A 328 6.14 -3.63 9.63
CA GLY A 328 6.99 -3.99 10.75
C GLY A 328 6.40 -3.56 12.09
N PRO A 329 7.10 -3.78 13.21
CA PRO A 329 6.66 -3.29 14.52
C PRO A 329 6.59 -1.76 14.52
N THR A 330 5.81 -1.17 15.44
CA THR A 330 5.79 0.28 15.62
C THR A 330 7.19 0.87 15.90
N ARG A 331 8.09 0.06 16.44
CA ARG A 331 9.50 0.39 16.67
C ARG A 331 10.34 0.15 15.42
N MET A 332 10.18 0.96 14.41
CA MET A 332 10.99 0.95 13.19
C MET A 332 11.91 2.17 13.12
N ASN A 333 13.06 2.04 12.49
CA ASN A 333 13.90 3.17 12.15
C ASN A 333 13.30 3.93 10.94
N TYR A 334 12.27 4.74 11.20
CA TYR A 334 11.56 5.51 10.19
C TYR A 334 12.49 6.37 9.32
N GLY A 335 13.49 7.01 9.95
CA GLY A 335 14.44 7.88 9.27
C GLY A 335 15.28 7.18 8.21
N LYS A 336 15.58 5.89 8.41
CA LYS A 336 16.34 5.05 7.46
C LYS A 336 15.41 4.33 6.46
N ILE A 337 14.25 3.88 6.90
CA ILE A 337 13.34 3.07 6.08
C ILE A 337 12.62 3.92 5.03
N ILE A 338 12.19 5.14 5.36
CA ILE A 338 11.49 6.02 4.42
C ILE A 338 12.32 6.27 3.15
N PRO A 339 13.60 6.66 3.21
CA PRO A 339 14.44 6.82 2.03
C PRO A 339 14.59 5.52 1.21
N MET A 340 14.70 4.37 1.87
CA MET A 340 14.80 3.07 1.19
C MET A 340 13.54 2.73 0.39
N VAL A 341 12.37 2.94 0.99
CA VAL A 341 11.07 2.74 0.34
C VAL A 341 10.91 3.67 -0.86
N ASN A 342 11.24 4.95 -0.71
CA ASN A 342 11.22 5.92 -1.80
C ASN A 342 12.15 5.54 -2.95
N TYR A 343 13.38 5.19 -2.63
CA TYR A 343 14.37 4.84 -3.64
C TYR A 343 14.00 3.56 -4.39
N THR A 344 13.43 2.58 -3.69
CA THR A 344 12.91 1.37 -4.34
C THR A 344 11.80 1.71 -5.34
N ALA A 345 10.90 2.64 -5.02
CA ALA A 345 9.87 3.09 -5.95
C ALA A 345 10.45 3.76 -7.20
N GLU A 346 11.54 4.53 -7.05
CA GLU A 346 12.27 5.11 -8.18
C GLU A 346 12.98 4.06 -9.03
N LEU A 347 13.54 3.01 -8.41
CA LEU A 347 14.15 1.89 -9.12
C LEU A 347 13.08 1.12 -9.93
N MET A 348 11.92 0.85 -9.32
CA MET A 348 10.81 0.17 -10.00
C MET A 348 10.34 0.93 -11.25
N LYS A 349 10.32 2.26 -11.20
CA LYS A 349 10.02 3.09 -12.38
C LYS A 349 10.98 2.83 -13.55
N LYS A 350 12.26 2.54 -13.27
CA LYS A 350 13.28 2.27 -14.31
C LYS A 350 13.23 0.83 -14.84
N ILE A 351 12.71 -0.10 -14.04
CA ILE A 351 12.63 -1.51 -14.39
C ILE A 351 11.38 -1.80 -15.21
N LEU A 352 10.29 -1.06 -14.92
CA LEU A 352 8.97 -1.27 -15.53
C LEU A 352 8.64 -0.25 -16.64
N GLY A 353 9.59 0.63 -16.97
CA GLY A 353 9.48 1.68 -17.97
C GLY A 353 9.80 1.28 -19.39
#